data_ed88444ef18bf93f62930c0a1c07db20
#
_entry.id   ed88444ef18bf93f62930c0a1c07db20
#
_cell.length_a   1.000
_cell.length_b   1.000
_cell.length_c   1.000
_cell.angle_alpha   90.00
_cell.angle_beta   90.00
_cell.angle_gamma   90.00
#
_symmetry.space_group_name_H-M   'P 1'
#
loop_
_entity.id
_entity.type
_entity.pdbx_description
1 polymer ?
#
loop_
_entity_poly.entity_id
_entity_poly.type
_entity_poly.pdbx_seq_one_letter_code
_entity_poly.pdbx_strand_id
1 'polypeptide(L)'
;MLLRQIYDADLSQYAYRMPEPRQLTIDEVIGQLDDPTLVVLDTRADRAAFMKAHLRGSLYAPAKGSFSDFAGSYLGPDERIVLVVDSADQVEEQVRRLIRIGFDKIEGWLGVAALASANGTLASIRSVKFREVPALIAEDPDTLVLDVRGTAEYEARHIRGALSVAHTRL
;
A
#
# COMPACT_ATOMS: atom_id res chain seq x y z
N MET A 1 8.47 38.50 -24.32
CA MET A 1 9.68 38.63 -23.50
C MET A 1 9.77 37.55 -22.42
N LEU A 2 8.69 37.21 -21.75
CA LEU A 2 8.67 36.20 -20.64
C LEU A 2 9.02 34.75 -21.10
N LEU A 3 8.51 34.33 -22.26
CA LEU A 3 8.76 32.97 -22.79
C LEU A 3 10.23 32.70 -23.14
N ARG A 4 10.98 33.72 -23.58
CA ARG A 4 12.40 33.60 -23.93
C ARG A 4 13.30 33.42 -22.70
N GLN A 5 12.92 34.02 -21.56
CA GLN A 5 13.65 33.86 -20.30
C GLN A 5 13.50 32.45 -19.69
N ILE A 6 12.41 31.76 -20.00
CA ILE A 6 12.21 30.37 -19.54
C ILE A 6 13.05 29.39 -20.36
N TYR A 7 13.29 29.69 -21.66
CA TYR A 7 14.11 28.84 -22.53
C TYR A 7 15.63 28.98 -22.29
N ASP A 8 16.08 30.12 -21.75
CA ASP A 8 17.51 30.38 -21.48
C ASP A 8 17.87 30.05 -20.01
N ALA A 9 16.93 29.63 -19.20
CA ALA A 9 17.19 29.18 -17.81
C ALA A 9 17.92 27.84 -17.84
N ASP A 10 19.03 27.74 -17.13
CA ASP A 10 19.68 26.44 -16.87
C ASP A 10 18.74 25.57 -16.04
N LEU A 11 18.03 24.68 -16.70
CA LEU A 11 17.10 23.75 -16.07
C LEU A 11 17.82 22.58 -15.37
N SER A 12 19.14 22.47 -15.46
CA SER A 12 19.90 21.41 -14.83
C SER A 12 19.77 21.44 -13.28
N GLN A 13 19.61 22.63 -12.71
CA GLN A 13 19.36 22.83 -11.28
C GLN A 13 17.97 22.33 -10.83
N TYR A 14 17.04 22.15 -11.76
CA TYR A 14 15.69 21.59 -11.50
C TYR A 14 15.59 20.12 -11.93
N ALA A 15 16.72 19.51 -12.32
CA ALA A 15 16.74 18.10 -12.64
C ALA A 15 16.39 17.29 -11.39
N TYR A 16 15.18 16.72 -11.38
CA TYR A 16 14.73 15.84 -10.33
C TYR A 16 15.60 14.58 -10.31
N ARG A 17 16.29 14.35 -9.20
CA ARG A 17 16.98 13.08 -8.98
C ARG A 17 15.99 12.06 -8.45
N MET A 18 15.81 10.97 -9.18
CA MET A 18 15.03 9.85 -8.68
C MET A 18 15.68 9.33 -7.38
N PRO A 19 14.88 9.12 -6.32
CA PRO A 19 15.37 8.42 -5.14
C PRO A 19 15.92 7.04 -5.51
N GLU A 20 17.04 6.68 -4.91
CA GLU A 20 17.63 5.35 -4.99
C GLU A 20 17.51 4.71 -3.59
N PRO A 21 16.31 4.18 -3.23
CA PRO A 21 16.10 3.65 -1.90
C PRO A 21 16.97 2.43 -1.66
N ARG A 22 17.63 2.41 -0.50
CA ARG A 22 18.49 1.29 -0.11
C ARG A 22 17.67 0.07 0.29
N GLN A 23 18.26 -1.10 0.18
CA GLN A 23 17.71 -2.29 0.80
C GLN A 23 17.82 -2.17 2.33
N LEU A 24 16.72 -2.44 3.02
CA LEU A 24 16.61 -2.45 4.46
C LEU A 24 16.69 -3.90 4.98
N THR A 25 17.11 -4.05 6.21
CA THR A 25 16.96 -5.29 6.95
C THR A 25 15.55 -5.37 7.55
N ILE A 26 15.11 -6.57 7.86
CA ILE A 26 13.80 -6.77 8.50
C ILE A 26 13.73 -6.08 9.87
N ASP A 27 14.83 -6.11 10.64
CA ASP A 27 14.88 -5.49 11.97
C ASP A 27 14.81 -3.96 11.91
N GLU A 28 15.42 -3.33 10.89
CA GLU A 28 15.29 -1.89 10.68
C GLU A 28 13.85 -1.46 10.43
N VAL A 29 13.08 -2.27 9.70
CA VAL A 29 11.67 -1.96 9.43
C VAL A 29 10.80 -2.27 10.63
N ILE A 30 11.01 -3.43 11.29
CA ILE A 30 10.26 -3.80 12.50
C ILE A 30 10.42 -2.74 13.60
N GLY A 31 11.64 -2.20 13.78
CA GLY A 31 11.90 -1.16 14.78
C GLY A 31 11.14 0.16 14.54
N GLN A 32 10.55 0.34 13.36
CA GLN A 32 9.83 1.55 12.97
C GLN A 32 8.32 1.33 12.74
N LEU A 33 7.80 0.10 12.86
CA LEU A 33 6.38 -0.18 12.58
C LEU A 33 5.39 0.57 13.46
N ASP A 34 5.81 1.08 14.60
CA ASP A 34 4.97 1.89 15.50
C ASP A 34 5.07 3.40 15.22
N ASP A 35 5.89 3.81 14.25
CA ASP A 35 5.97 5.21 13.81
C ASP A 35 4.78 5.50 12.87
N PRO A 36 3.86 6.41 13.26
CA PRO A 36 2.66 6.69 12.47
C PRO A 36 2.96 7.39 11.14
N THR A 37 4.19 7.87 10.93
CA THR A 37 4.60 8.50 9.67
C THR A 37 5.17 7.49 8.67
N LEU A 38 5.41 6.24 9.09
CA LEU A 38 5.94 5.19 8.23
C LEU A 38 4.81 4.34 7.66
N VAL A 39 4.76 4.23 6.34
CA VAL A 39 3.87 3.31 5.65
C VAL A 39 4.68 2.24 4.92
N VAL A 40 4.37 1.00 5.20
CA VAL A 40 4.92 -0.14 4.47
C VAL A 40 3.94 -0.54 3.37
N LEU A 41 4.32 -0.38 2.11
CA LEU A 41 3.56 -0.85 0.95
C LEU A 41 4.05 -2.23 0.53
N ASP A 42 3.20 -3.21 0.67
CA ASP A 42 3.46 -4.56 0.20
C ASP A 42 3.02 -4.69 -1.27
N THR A 43 4.02 -4.77 -2.16
CA THR A 43 3.80 -4.73 -3.61
C THR A 43 3.83 -6.11 -4.26
N ARG A 44 3.94 -7.18 -3.46
CA ARG A 44 4.00 -8.55 -4.00
C ARG A 44 2.78 -8.88 -4.85
N ALA A 45 2.99 -9.73 -5.86
CA ALA A 45 1.92 -10.10 -6.79
C ALA A 45 0.91 -11.07 -6.18
N ASP A 46 1.35 -11.94 -5.25
CA ASP A 46 0.50 -12.96 -4.62
C ASP A 46 -0.28 -12.39 -3.44
N ARG A 47 -1.55 -12.03 -3.70
CA ARG A 47 -2.48 -11.57 -2.67
C ARG A 47 -2.73 -12.64 -1.59
N ALA A 48 -2.75 -13.91 -1.94
CA ALA A 48 -3.00 -14.97 -0.97
C ALA A 48 -1.83 -15.09 0.02
N ALA A 49 -0.59 -14.94 -0.46
CA ALA A 49 0.58 -14.87 0.39
C ALA A 49 0.56 -13.64 1.31
N PHE A 50 0.14 -12.48 0.82
CA PHE A 50 -0.07 -11.29 1.65
C PHE A 50 -1.10 -11.55 2.76
N MET A 51 -2.28 -12.04 2.41
CA MET A 51 -3.35 -12.36 3.38
C MET A 51 -2.90 -13.36 4.45
N LYS A 52 -2.04 -14.29 4.07
CA LYS A 52 -1.51 -15.32 5.00
C LYS A 52 -0.47 -14.75 5.96
N ALA A 53 0.42 -13.88 5.48
CA ALA A 53 1.50 -13.32 6.28
C ALA A 53 2.03 -12.03 5.67
N HIS A 54 1.90 -10.91 6.39
CA HIS A 54 2.43 -9.60 6.02
C HIS A 54 2.92 -8.87 7.27
N LEU A 55 3.75 -7.85 7.13
CA LEU A 55 4.15 -7.00 8.26
C LEU A 55 2.91 -6.30 8.84
N ARG A 56 2.81 -6.30 10.17
CA ARG A 56 1.72 -5.63 10.89
C ARG A 56 1.59 -4.17 10.41
N GLY A 57 0.39 -3.77 10.03
CA GLY A 57 0.10 -2.42 9.54
C GLY A 57 0.49 -2.16 8.08
N SER A 58 1.11 -3.12 7.37
CA SER A 58 1.41 -2.91 5.96
C SER A 58 0.15 -2.91 5.08
N LEU A 59 0.18 -2.08 4.04
CA LEU A 59 -0.89 -1.93 3.07
C LEU A 59 -0.58 -2.71 1.79
N TYR A 60 -1.57 -3.42 1.25
CA TYR A 60 -1.40 -4.19 0.03
C TYR A 60 -1.64 -3.33 -1.21
N ALA A 61 -0.57 -3.08 -1.96
CA ALA A 61 -0.60 -2.35 -3.22
C ALA A 61 0.20 -3.12 -4.29
N PRO A 62 -0.40 -4.11 -4.97
CA PRO A 62 0.33 -4.99 -5.87
C PRO A 62 1.02 -4.22 -6.99
N ALA A 63 2.26 -4.57 -7.29
CA ALA A 63 3.12 -3.91 -8.28
C ALA A 63 2.51 -3.82 -9.69
N LYS A 64 1.58 -4.71 -10.02
CA LYS A 64 0.90 -4.75 -11.32
C LYS A 64 -0.48 -4.08 -11.26
N GLY A 65 -0.94 -3.60 -12.42
CA GLY A 65 -2.27 -2.96 -12.53
C GLY A 65 -2.33 -1.60 -11.84
N SER A 66 -3.31 -1.43 -10.96
CA SER A 66 -3.67 -0.16 -10.33
C SER A 66 -2.79 0.23 -9.13
N PHE A 67 -1.49 -0.12 -9.12
CA PHE A 67 -0.58 0.23 -8.02
C PHE A 67 -0.66 1.70 -7.61
N SER A 68 -0.59 2.61 -8.60
CA SER A 68 -0.62 4.06 -8.33
C SER A 68 -1.96 4.51 -7.75
N ASP A 69 -3.07 3.88 -8.17
CA ASP A 69 -4.40 4.20 -7.64
C ASP A 69 -4.52 3.76 -6.17
N PHE A 70 -4.04 2.54 -5.86
CA PHE A 70 -4.03 2.05 -4.48
C PHE A 70 -3.10 2.89 -3.60
N ALA A 71 -1.85 3.11 -4.03
CA ALA A 71 -0.90 3.91 -3.27
C ALA A 71 -1.44 5.34 -3.05
N GLY A 72 -1.98 5.99 -4.09
CA GLY A 72 -2.54 7.32 -3.98
C GLY A 72 -3.80 7.41 -3.12
N SER A 73 -4.52 6.28 -2.92
CA SER A 73 -5.68 6.24 -2.02
C SER A 73 -5.31 6.03 -0.55
N TYR A 74 -4.12 5.45 -0.29
CA TYR A 74 -3.69 5.09 1.07
C TYR A 74 -2.72 6.10 1.67
N LEU A 75 -1.87 6.72 0.85
CA LEU A 75 -0.76 7.53 1.31
C LEU A 75 -1.15 8.97 1.56
N GLY A 76 -0.73 9.51 2.70
CA GLY A 76 -0.69 10.93 2.97
C GLY A 76 0.57 11.60 2.39
N PRO A 77 0.56 12.92 2.18
CA PRO A 77 1.64 13.65 1.49
C PRO A 77 2.97 13.67 2.27
N ASP A 78 2.91 13.44 3.57
CA ASP A 78 4.08 13.55 4.45
C ASP A 78 4.64 12.20 4.92
N GLU A 79 4.02 11.10 4.51
CA GLU A 79 4.41 9.77 4.94
C GLU A 79 5.70 9.30 4.29
N ARG A 80 6.47 8.56 5.06
CA ARG A 80 7.69 7.86 4.65
C ARG A 80 7.33 6.45 4.20
N ILE A 81 7.89 6.01 3.09
CA ILE A 81 7.46 4.79 2.42
C ILE A 81 8.58 3.75 2.45
N VAL A 82 8.23 2.53 2.88
CA VAL A 82 9.04 1.34 2.67
C VAL A 82 8.29 0.38 1.75
N LEU A 83 8.98 -0.13 0.72
CA LEU A 83 8.42 -1.09 -0.22
C LEU A 83 8.76 -2.52 0.20
N VAL A 84 7.81 -3.44 0.16
CA VAL A 84 8.07 -4.89 0.15
C VAL A 84 7.89 -5.38 -1.28
N VAL A 85 8.94 -5.95 -1.86
CA VAL A 85 8.97 -6.35 -3.28
C VAL A 85 9.28 -7.83 -3.45
N ASP A 86 8.78 -8.45 -4.52
CA ASP A 86 9.12 -9.83 -4.87
C ASP A 86 10.60 -9.97 -5.27
N SER A 87 11.15 -8.95 -5.96
CA SER A 87 12.55 -8.92 -6.39
C SER A 87 13.07 -7.48 -6.54
N ALA A 88 14.38 -7.30 -6.43
CA ALA A 88 15.06 -6.00 -6.43
C ALA A 88 14.88 -5.20 -7.74
N ASP A 89 14.75 -5.87 -8.87
CA ASP A 89 14.55 -5.27 -10.18
C ASP A 89 13.21 -4.52 -10.32
N GLN A 90 12.26 -4.80 -9.42
CA GLN A 90 10.97 -4.10 -9.40
C GLN A 90 11.03 -2.72 -8.71
N VAL A 91 12.06 -2.47 -7.90
CA VAL A 91 12.14 -1.27 -7.04
C VAL A 91 12.08 0.01 -7.85
N GLU A 92 12.94 0.13 -8.88
CA GLU A 92 13.02 1.35 -9.70
C GLU A 92 11.67 1.71 -10.33
N GLU A 93 10.95 0.72 -10.84
CA GLU A 93 9.65 0.95 -11.44
C GLU A 93 8.63 1.45 -10.40
N GLN A 94 8.57 0.83 -9.21
CA GLN A 94 7.66 1.25 -8.15
C GLN A 94 7.99 2.67 -7.65
N VAL A 95 9.26 2.97 -7.45
CA VAL A 95 9.75 4.33 -7.13
C VAL A 95 9.27 5.33 -8.15
N ARG A 96 9.49 5.06 -9.44
CA ARG A 96 9.06 5.92 -10.55
C ARG A 96 7.55 6.15 -10.56
N ARG A 97 6.77 5.12 -10.25
CA ARG A 97 5.31 5.20 -10.19
C ARG A 97 4.83 6.03 -9.01
N LEU A 98 5.46 5.91 -7.83
CA LEU A 98 5.16 6.74 -6.66
C LEU A 98 5.46 8.20 -6.91
N ILE A 99 6.63 8.51 -7.47
CA ILE A 99 7.01 9.88 -7.80
C ILE A 99 6.01 10.55 -8.76
N ARG A 100 5.52 9.81 -9.75
CA ARG A 100 4.54 10.34 -10.71
C ARG A 100 3.22 10.77 -10.07
N ILE A 101 2.92 10.27 -8.89
CA ILE A 101 1.73 10.64 -8.11
C ILE A 101 2.06 11.49 -6.88
N GLY A 102 3.31 11.99 -6.78
CA GLY A 102 3.73 12.97 -5.79
C GLY A 102 4.35 12.42 -4.51
N PHE A 103 4.69 11.13 -4.44
CA PHE A 103 5.33 10.51 -3.28
C PHE A 103 6.81 10.25 -3.54
N ASP A 104 7.68 11.00 -2.91
CA ASP A 104 9.14 10.92 -3.07
C ASP A 104 9.91 10.55 -1.79
N LYS A 105 9.25 10.49 -0.64
CA LYS A 105 9.84 10.10 0.64
C LYS A 105 9.97 8.58 0.77
N ILE A 106 10.69 7.96 -0.17
CA ILE A 106 10.89 6.50 -0.21
C ILE A 106 12.19 6.17 0.50
N GLU A 107 12.09 5.63 1.73
CA GLU A 107 13.25 5.36 2.59
C GLU A 107 14.04 4.13 2.19
N GLY A 108 13.34 3.11 1.72
CA GLY A 108 13.99 1.85 1.41
C GLY A 108 13.03 0.78 0.93
N TRP A 109 13.57 -0.42 0.80
CA TRP A 109 12.79 -1.58 0.38
C TRP A 109 13.27 -2.87 1.06
N LEU A 110 12.36 -3.83 1.19
CA LEU A 110 12.58 -5.20 1.63
C LEU A 110 12.25 -6.17 0.51
N GLY A 111 13.10 -7.20 0.35
CA GLY A 111 12.67 -8.37 -0.41
C GLY A 111 11.68 -9.22 0.41
N VAL A 112 10.66 -9.79 -0.22
CA VAL A 112 9.65 -10.63 0.44
C VAL A 112 10.26 -11.79 1.26
N ALA A 113 11.42 -12.29 0.84
CA ALA A 113 12.12 -13.35 1.57
C ALA A 113 12.53 -12.94 3.00
N ALA A 114 12.75 -11.65 3.25
CA ALA A 114 13.10 -11.14 4.58
C ALA A 114 11.97 -11.34 5.60
N LEU A 115 10.71 -11.45 5.15
CA LEU A 115 9.57 -11.69 6.02
C LEU A 115 9.66 -13.02 6.79
N ALA A 116 10.40 -13.99 6.27
CA ALA A 116 10.62 -15.25 6.99
C ALA A 116 11.31 -15.07 8.34
N SER A 117 12.04 -13.98 8.53
CA SER A 117 12.75 -13.65 9.78
C SER A 117 11.97 -12.67 10.67
N ALA A 118 10.77 -12.26 10.29
CA ALA A 118 9.95 -11.26 11.00
C ALA A 118 9.19 -11.87 12.20
N ASN A 119 9.88 -12.58 13.07
CA ASN A 119 9.30 -13.32 14.19
C ASN A 119 8.34 -12.45 15.04
N GLY A 120 7.08 -12.87 15.15
CA GLY A 120 6.09 -12.24 16.02
C GLY A 120 5.52 -10.89 15.53
N THR A 121 5.98 -10.37 14.39
CA THR A 121 5.53 -9.09 13.82
C THR A 121 4.67 -9.24 12.56
N LEU A 122 4.44 -10.49 12.13
CA LEU A 122 3.55 -10.76 11.01
C LEU A 122 2.09 -10.79 11.48
N ALA A 123 1.25 -10.17 10.69
CA ALA A 123 -0.19 -10.26 10.76
C ALA A 123 -0.75 -11.17 9.66
N SER A 124 -1.97 -11.59 9.82
CA SER A 124 -2.72 -12.32 8.79
C SER A 124 -4.16 -11.82 8.73
N ILE A 125 -4.77 -11.94 7.56
CA ILE A 125 -6.17 -11.59 7.35
C ILE A 125 -6.91 -12.85 6.95
N ARG A 126 -7.89 -13.26 7.76
CA ARG A 126 -8.72 -14.42 7.47
C ARG A 126 -9.64 -14.11 6.29
N SER A 127 -9.59 -14.92 5.25
CA SER A 127 -10.57 -14.88 4.18
C SER A 127 -11.70 -15.86 4.47
N VAL A 128 -12.94 -15.40 4.32
CA VAL A 128 -14.14 -16.21 4.49
C VAL A 128 -14.97 -16.22 3.23
N LYS A 129 -15.73 -17.27 3.00
CA LYS A 129 -16.69 -17.31 1.90
C LYS A 129 -17.94 -16.52 2.27
N PHE A 130 -18.57 -15.90 1.29
CA PHE A 130 -19.78 -15.11 1.46
C PHE A 130 -20.87 -15.86 2.29
N ARG A 131 -21.02 -17.16 2.06
CA ARG A 131 -21.99 -18.02 2.75
C ARG A 131 -21.69 -18.19 4.26
N GLU A 132 -20.49 -17.88 4.71
CA GLU A 132 -20.05 -18.02 6.11
C GLU A 132 -20.34 -16.75 6.92
N VAL A 133 -20.56 -15.61 6.23
CA VAL A 133 -20.77 -14.30 6.87
C VAL A 133 -21.97 -14.27 7.82
N PRO A 134 -23.14 -14.87 7.50
CA PRO A 134 -24.26 -14.88 8.44
C PRO A 134 -23.95 -15.59 9.76
N ALA A 135 -23.15 -16.67 9.74
CA ALA A 135 -22.74 -17.38 10.92
C ALA A 135 -21.80 -16.53 11.77
N LEU A 136 -20.84 -15.83 11.15
CA LEU A 136 -19.93 -14.93 11.85
C LEU A 136 -20.66 -13.78 12.55
N ILE A 137 -21.66 -13.19 11.91
CA ILE A 137 -22.49 -12.13 12.50
C ILE A 137 -23.30 -12.70 13.69
N ALA A 138 -23.76 -13.96 13.60
CA ALA A 138 -24.51 -14.60 14.67
C ALA A 138 -23.63 -14.97 15.89
N GLU A 139 -22.35 -15.31 15.63
CA GLU A 139 -21.35 -15.60 16.67
C GLU A 139 -20.92 -14.33 17.42
N ASP A 140 -20.80 -13.21 16.71
CA ASP A 140 -20.40 -11.92 17.27
C ASP A 140 -21.31 -10.82 16.72
N PRO A 141 -22.34 -10.39 17.49
CA PRO A 141 -23.27 -9.33 17.08
C PRO A 141 -22.63 -7.96 16.85
N ASP A 142 -21.43 -7.72 17.39
CA ASP A 142 -20.67 -6.48 17.17
C ASP A 142 -19.85 -6.51 15.86
N THR A 143 -19.94 -7.61 15.11
CA THR A 143 -19.29 -7.74 13.80
C THR A 143 -19.77 -6.66 12.83
N LEU A 144 -18.86 -5.78 12.43
CA LEU A 144 -19.12 -4.76 11.43
C LEU A 144 -18.86 -5.31 10.02
N VAL A 145 -19.86 -5.20 9.15
CA VAL A 145 -19.72 -5.55 7.73
C VAL A 145 -19.54 -4.28 6.92
N LEU A 146 -18.40 -4.15 6.22
CA LEU A 146 -18.14 -3.06 5.29
C LEU A 146 -18.25 -3.57 3.85
N ASP A 147 -19.09 -2.95 3.06
CA ASP A 147 -19.12 -3.13 1.62
C ASP A 147 -18.27 -2.04 0.97
N VAL A 148 -17.09 -2.45 0.48
CA VAL A 148 -16.09 -1.53 -0.08
C VAL A 148 -16.20 -1.36 -1.60
N ARG A 149 -17.24 -1.91 -2.20
CA ARG A 149 -17.52 -1.77 -3.63
C ARG A 149 -18.07 -0.39 -3.98
N GLY A 150 -18.20 -0.13 -5.27
CA GLY A 150 -18.84 1.11 -5.74
C GLY A 150 -20.32 1.19 -5.36
N THR A 151 -20.85 2.42 -5.25
CA THR A 151 -22.23 2.70 -4.83
C THR A 151 -23.26 1.92 -5.66
N ALA A 152 -23.09 1.85 -6.97
CA ALA A 152 -24.03 1.13 -7.85
C ALA A 152 -24.09 -0.38 -7.57
N GLU A 153 -22.96 -0.99 -7.19
CA GLU A 153 -22.91 -2.40 -6.81
C GLU A 153 -23.57 -2.65 -5.45
N TYR A 154 -23.33 -1.74 -4.50
CA TYR A 154 -23.98 -1.78 -3.20
C TYR A 154 -25.51 -1.66 -3.33
N GLU A 155 -25.99 -0.69 -4.09
CA GLU A 155 -27.42 -0.46 -4.32
C GLU A 155 -28.08 -1.65 -5.01
N ALA A 156 -27.38 -2.29 -5.94
CA ALA A 156 -27.89 -3.47 -6.64
C ALA A 156 -28.09 -4.67 -5.69
N ARG A 157 -27.12 -4.96 -4.84
CA ARG A 157 -27.15 -6.05 -3.84
C ARG A 157 -26.08 -5.84 -2.77
N HIS A 158 -26.44 -5.94 -1.51
CA HIS A 158 -25.51 -5.94 -0.38
C HIS A 158 -25.98 -6.85 0.75
N ILE A 159 -25.10 -7.13 1.72
CA ILE A 159 -25.47 -7.84 2.94
C ILE A 159 -26.31 -6.90 3.80
N ARG A 160 -27.44 -7.41 4.34
CA ARG A 160 -28.28 -6.60 5.21
C ARG A 160 -27.47 -6.06 6.39
N GLY A 161 -27.51 -4.74 6.61
CA GLY A 161 -26.78 -4.04 7.67
C GLY A 161 -25.33 -3.71 7.34
N ALA A 162 -24.85 -4.05 6.15
CA ALA A 162 -23.53 -3.61 5.73
C ALA A 162 -23.47 -2.09 5.53
N LEU A 163 -22.37 -1.48 5.97
CA LEU A 163 -22.06 -0.08 5.70
C LEU A 163 -21.39 0.05 4.33
N SER A 164 -21.85 0.99 3.52
CA SER A 164 -21.22 1.29 2.23
C SER A 164 -20.11 2.31 2.41
N VAL A 165 -18.87 1.89 2.23
CA VAL A 165 -17.69 2.74 2.23
C VAL A 165 -16.82 2.35 1.06
N ALA A 166 -16.87 3.11 -0.04
CA ALA A 166 -16.03 2.82 -1.19
C ALA A 166 -14.54 2.77 -0.77
N HIS A 167 -13.79 1.79 -1.30
CA HIS A 167 -12.38 1.57 -0.93
C HIS A 167 -11.49 2.81 -1.11
N THR A 168 -11.89 3.77 -1.94
CA THR A 168 -11.21 5.07 -2.13
C THR A 168 -11.50 6.09 -1.03
N ARG A 169 -12.27 5.72 0.00
CA ARG A 169 -12.68 6.59 1.11
C ARG A 169 -12.45 5.94 2.49
N LEU A 170 -11.70 4.84 2.51
CA LEU A 170 -11.30 4.16 3.75
C LEU A 170 -10.17 4.90 4.45
#